data_b716947bd688656ef00063b8042d16c0
#
_entry.id   b716947bd688656ef00063b8042d16c0
#
_cell.length_a   1.000
_cell.length_b   1.000
_cell.length_c   1.000
_cell.angle_alpha   90.00
_cell.angle_beta   90.00
_cell.angle_gamma   90.00
#
_symmetry.space_group_name_H-M   'P 1'
#
loop_
_entity.id
_entity.type
_entity.pdbx_description
1 polymer ?
#
loop_
_entity_poly.entity_id
_entity_poly.type
_entity_poly.pdbx_seq_one_letter_code
_entity_poly.pdbx_strand_id
1 'polypeptide(L)'
;MKTIFESNRILFNEVSLELIDDYLKMVNDHEKVNKYFCFNREYFTKDDETTWVQTAIKEKKLVFSMVDKQTKSFIGNIELMHPEKKEAELGIAITGSMQDLGFGTEAITTLLEYGFTKLGFTRIYLRTHPQNARAIHVYQKCGFTEYNRTSDTVFMEKYAN
;
A
#
# COMPACT_ATOMS: atom_id res chain seq x y z
N MET A 1 -12.94 -13.52 -3.98
CA MET A 1 -12.55 -12.19 -3.39
C MET A 1 -13.52 -11.12 -3.86
N LYS A 2 -13.84 -10.20 -2.97
CA LYS A 2 -14.76 -9.09 -3.27
C LYS A 2 -13.98 -7.85 -3.72
N THR A 3 -14.33 -7.32 -4.90
CA THR A 3 -13.76 -6.07 -5.40
C THR A 3 -14.48 -4.88 -4.77
N ILE A 4 -13.73 -3.95 -4.19
CA ILE A 4 -14.28 -2.75 -3.54
C ILE A 4 -14.33 -1.57 -4.51
N PHE A 5 -13.26 -1.38 -5.27
CA PHE A 5 -13.18 -0.40 -6.36
C PHE A 5 -12.13 -0.86 -7.36
N GLU A 6 -12.00 -0.15 -8.46
CA GLU A 6 -11.07 -0.53 -9.52
C GLU A 6 -10.50 0.68 -10.25
N SER A 7 -9.39 0.48 -10.94
CA SER A 7 -8.79 1.42 -11.87
C SER A 7 -8.75 0.82 -13.27
N ASN A 8 -7.97 1.42 -14.17
CA ASN A 8 -7.86 0.92 -15.54
C ASN A 8 -7.33 -0.53 -15.58
N ARG A 9 -6.27 -0.85 -14.81
CA ARG A 9 -5.63 -2.16 -14.83
C ARG A 9 -5.78 -2.97 -13.55
N ILE A 10 -6.27 -2.37 -12.46
CA ILE A 10 -6.20 -2.94 -11.11
C ILE A 10 -7.60 -3.15 -10.53
N LEU A 11 -7.82 -4.33 -9.95
CA LEU A 11 -8.93 -4.60 -9.03
C LEU A 11 -8.42 -4.42 -7.60
N PHE A 12 -9.09 -3.58 -6.82
CA PHE A 12 -8.79 -3.37 -5.39
C PHE A 12 -9.79 -4.21 -4.59
N ASN A 13 -9.31 -5.34 -4.11
CA ASN A 13 -10.12 -6.36 -3.47
C ASN A 13 -9.96 -6.33 -1.95
N GLU A 14 -10.96 -6.86 -1.24
CA GLU A 14 -10.77 -7.20 0.17
C GLU A 14 -9.58 -8.15 0.31
N VAL A 15 -8.82 -8.02 1.41
CA VAL A 15 -7.77 -9.00 1.73
C VAL A 15 -8.41 -10.37 1.92
N SER A 16 -7.69 -11.43 1.54
CA SER A 16 -8.25 -12.77 1.52
C SER A 16 -7.19 -13.82 1.87
N LEU A 17 -7.62 -14.87 2.57
CA LEU A 17 -6.76 -16.03 2.82
C LEU A 17 -6.35 -16.75 1.52
N GLU A 18 -7.08 -16.55 0.43
CA GLU A 18 -6.72 -17.09 -0.88
C GLU A 18 -5.37 -16.57 -1.37
N LEU A 19 -4.93 -15.41 -0.90
CA LEU A 19 -3.68 -14.77 -1.32
C LEU A 19 -2.53 -14.94 -0.34
N ILE A 20 -2.67 -15.83 0.64
CA ILE A 20 -1.66 -16.02 1.72
C ILE A 20 -0.27 -16.30 1.14
N ASP A 21 -0.16 -17.16 0.14
CA ASP A 21 1.14 -17.52 -0.44
C ASP A 21 1.77 -16.32 -1.16
N ASP A 22 0.94 -15.52 -1.84
CA ASP A 22 1.39 -14.28 -2.47
C ASP A 22 1.86 -13.25 -1.43
N TYR A 23 1.12 -13.09 -0.33
CA TYR A 23 1.52 -12.19 0.76
C TYR A 23 2.86 -12.60 1.35
N LEU A 24 3.04 -13.90 1.65
CA LEU A 24 4.30 -14.41 2.21
C LEU A 24 5.47 -14.17 1.27
N LYS A 25 5.31 -14.46 0.00
CA LYS A 25 6.35 -14.23 -1.00
C LYS A 25 6.74 -12.75 -1.05
N MET A 26 5.76 -11.86 -1.01
CA MET A 26 6.00 -10.42 -1.05
C MET A 26 6.73 -9.91 0.18
N VAL A 27 6.20 -10.17 1.39
CA VAL A 27 6.76 -9.60 2.62
C VAL A 27 8.11 -10.20 3.00
N ASN A 28 8.43 -11.40 2.52
CA ASN A 28 9.72 -12.06 2.75
C ASN A 28 10.72 -11.84 1.61
N ASP A 29 10.38 -11.04 0.60
CA ASP A 29 11.31 -10.63 -0.45
C ASP A 29 12.20 -9.51 0.09
N HIS A 30 13.35 -9.88 0.65
CA HIS A 30 14.26 -8.96 1.33
C HIS A 30 14.87 -7.94 0.37
N GLU A 31 15.17 -8.35 -0.86
CA GLU A 31 15.83 -7.50 -1.83
C GLU A 31 14.94 -6.40 -2.40
N LYS A 32 13.67 -6.71 -2.63
CA LYS A 32 12.77 -5.80 -3.35
C LYS A 32 11.68 -5.19 -2.51
N VAL A 33 11.36 -5.76 -1.35
CA VAL A 33 10.22 -5.32 -0.52
C VAL A 33 10.60 -5.13 0.94
N ASN A 34 11.02 -6.19 1.62
CA ASN A 34 11.17 -6.21 3.08
C ASN A 34 12.13 -5.14 3.61
N LYS A 35 13.25 -4.93 2.95
CA LYS A 35 14.26 -3.95 3.39
C LYS A 35 13.76 -2.50 3.40
N TYR A 36 12.65 -2.23 2.73
CA TYR A 36 12.08 -0.88 2.66
C TYR A 36 10.95 -0.66 3.67
N PHE A 37 10.59 -1.68 4.45
CA PHE A 37 9.59 -1.49 5.50
C PHE A 37 10.09 -0.51 6.56
N CYS A 38 9.20 0.32 7.07
CA CYS A 38 9.51 1.27 8.14
C CYS A 38 9.49 0.63 9.53
N PHE A 39 9.40 -0.70 9.60
CA PHE A 39 9.49 -1.47 10.84
C PHE A 39 10.55 -2.56 10.67
N ASN A 40 11.11 -3.01 11.79
CA ASN A 40 12.25 -3.94 11.80
C ASN A 40 11.76 -5.38 12.01
N ARG A 41 11.38 -6.04 10.92
CA ARG A 41 11.04 -7.47 10.96
C ARG A 41 11.46 -8.14 9.65
N GLU A 42 12.39 -9.11 9.76
CA GLU A 42 13.01 -9.73 8.60
C GLU A 42 12.22 -10.90 8.02
N TYR A 43 11.38 -11.56 8.83
CA TYR A 43 10.71 -12.78 8.39
C TYR A 43 9.29 -12.88 8.95
N PHE A 44 8.36 -13.26 8.08
CA PHE A 44 6.94 -13.49 8.39
C PHE A 44 6.58 -14.93 8.12
N THR A 45 5.79 -15.54 9.00
CA THR A 45 5.27 -16.90 8.84
C THR A 45 3.88 -16.89 8.25
N LYS A 46 3.42 -18.08 7.80
CA LYS A 46 2.04 -18.23 7.32
C LYS A 46 1.02 -17.86 8.40
N ASP A 47 1.30 -18.22 9.66
CA ASP A 47 0.43 -17.85 10.78
C ASP A 47 0.37 -16.34 11.00
N ASP A 48 1.48 -15.63 10.82
CA ASP A 48 1.52 -14.17 10.91
C ASP A 48 0.59 -13.55 9.88
N GLU A 49 0.67 -13.98 8.63
CA GLU A 49 -0.15 -13.44 7.56
C GLU A 49 -1.61 -13.85 7.69
N THR A 50 -1.89 -15.05 8.15
CA THR A 50 -3.25 -15.51 8.45
C THR A 50 -3.89 -14.61 9.51
N THR A 51 -3.18 -14.36 10.60
CA THR A 51 -3.64 -13.47 11.68
C THR A 51 -3.86 -12.05 11.17
N TRP A 52 -2.94 -11.55 10.33
CA TRP A 52 -3.06 -10.22 9.73
C TRP A 52 -4.34 -10.09 8.89
N VAL A 53 -4.63 -11.08 8.03
CA VAL A 53 -5.85 -11.08 7.20
C VAL A 53 -7.10 -11.10 8.09
N GLN A 54 -7.13 -12.01 9.06
CA GLN A 54 -8.29 -12.14 9.95
C GLN A 54 -8.55 -10.87 10.75
N THR A 55 -7.49 -10.23 11.24
CA THR A 55 -7.57 -8.97 11.98
C THR A 55 -8.08 -7.84 11.07
N ALA A 56 -7.53 -7.75 9.85
CA ALA A 56 -7.94 -6.73 8.90
C ALA A 56 -9.43 -6.82 8.56
N ILE A 57 -9.94 -8.04 8.38
CA ILE A 57 -11.37 -8.27 8.09
C ILE A 57 -12.23 -7.93 9.32
N LYS A 58 -11.85 -8.42 10.49
CA LYS A 58 -12.59 -8.22 11.74
C LYS A 58 -12.69 -6.74 12.11
N GLU A 59 -11.58 -6.02 11.98
CA GLU A 59 -11.50 -4.60 12.34
C GLU A 59 -11.91 -3.68 11.20
N LYS A 60 -12.30 -4.23 10.05
CA LYS A 60 -12.69 -3.47 8.85
C LYS A 60 -11.63 -2.43 8.46
N LYS A 61 -10.37 -2.85 8.45
CA LYS A 61 -9.26 -1.98 8.06
C LYS A 61 -9.37 -1.60 6.59
N LEU A 62 -8.88 -0.39 6.27
CA LEU A 62 -8.86 0.12 4.90
C LEU A 62 -7.62 -0.39 4.18
N VAL A 63 -7.57 -1.70 3.95
CA VAL A 63 -6.49 -2.36 3.25
C VAL A 63 -7.05 -3.16 2.09
N PHE A 64 -6.40 -3.06 0.93
CA PHE A 64 -6.87 -3.65 -0.31
C PHE A 64 -5.76 -4.44 -0.97
N SER A 65 -6.09 -5.66 -1.39
CA SER A 65 -5.20 -6.48 -2.20
C SER A 65 -5.43 -6.16 -3.67
N MET A 66 -4.36 -5.79 -4.35
CA MET A 66 -4.40 -5.37 -5.75
C MET A 66 -4.15 -6.57 -6.65
N VAL A 67 -5.00 -6.74 -7.65
CA VAL A 67 -4.92 -7.82 -8.63
C VAL A 67 -5.01 -7.23 -10.03
N ASP A 68 -4.16 -7.70 -10.93
CA ASP A 68 -4.17 -7.29 -12.33
C ASP A 68 -5.45 -7.81 -12.99
N LYS A 69 -6.21 -6.92 -13.61
CA LYS A 69 -7.47 -7.28 -14.28
C LYS A 69 -7.27 -8.30 -15.38
N GLN A 70 -6.19 -8.18 -16.13
CA GLN A 70 -5.93 -9.01 -17.29
C GLN A 70 -5.41 -10.39 -16.93
N THR A 71 -4.37 -10.45 -16.10
CA THR A 71 -3.70 -11.71 -15.78
C THR A 71 -4.23 -12.39 -14.53
N LYS A 72 -4.98 -11.65 -13.69
CA LYS A 72 -5.44 -12.10 -12.37
C LYS A 72 -4.30 -12.35 -11.39
N SER A 73 -3.11 -11.86 -11.69
CA SER A 73 -1.94 -11.97 -10.83
C SER A 73 -1.99 -10.96 -9.68
N PHE A 74 -1.49 -11.37 -8.52
CA PHE A 74 -1.35 -10.49 -7.37
C PHE A 74 -0.30 -9.41 -7.65
N ILE A 75 -0.64 -8.16 -7.37
CA ILE A 75 0.25 -7.00 -7.55
C ILE A 75 0.89 -6.58 -6.24
N GLY A 76 0.10 -6.53 -5.17
CA GLY A 76 0.55 -6.03 -3.89
C GLY A 76 -0.63 -5.63 -3.01
N ASN A 77 -0.32 -4.97 -1.89
CA ASN A 77 -1.33 -4.42 -0.98
C ASN A 77 -1.16 -2.92 -0.84
N ILE A 78 -2.27 -2.22 -0.70
CA ILE A 78 -2.28 -0.78 -0.45
C ILE A 78 -3.28 -0.50 0.66
N GLU A 79 -2.97 0.46 1.55
CA GLU A 79 -3.81 0.70 2.72
C GLU A 79 -3.80 2.17 3.17
N LEU A 80 -4.84 2.52 3.92
CA LEU A 80 -4.93 3.77 4.67
C LEU A 80 -4.98 3.40 6.16
N MET A 81 -3.86 3.64 6.85
CA MET A 81 -3.65 3.28 8.25
C MET A 81 -4.01 4.43 9.18
N HIS A 82 -4.34 4.08 10.42
CA HIS A 82 -4.54 5.06 11.51
C HIS A 82 -5.53 6.18 11.19
N PRO A 83 -6.71 5.86 10.61
CA PRO A 83 -7.66 6.91 10.25
C PRO A 83 -8.13 7.66 11.51
N GLU A 84 -7.93 8.97 11.53
CA GLU A 84 -8.31 9.84 12.63
C GLU A 84 -8.49 11.26 12.10
N LYS A 85 -9.58 11.92 12.51
CA LYS A 85 -9.83 13.34 12.18
C LYS A 85 -9.72 13.64 10.69
N LYS A 86 -10.23 12.75 9.86
CA LYS A 86 -10.22 12.84 8.40
C LYS A 86 -8.80 12.81 7.79
N GLU A 87 -7.85 12.23 8.51
CA GLU A 87 -6.49 11.99 8.02
C GLU A 87 -6.16 10.51 8.12
N ALA A 88 -5.27 10.03 7.26
CA ALA A 88 -4.81 8.64 7.29
C ALA A 88 -3.40 8.53 6.70
N GLU A 89 -2.71 7.46 7.06
CA GLU A 89 -1.37 7.16 6.57
C GLU A 89 -1.43 6.15 5.43
N LEU A 90 -0.86 6.49 4.28
CA LEU A 90 -0.75 5.58 3.13
C LEU A 90 0.37 4.58 3.37
N GLY A 91 0.06 3.30 3.15
CA GLY A 91 1.06 2.24 3.04
C GLY A 91 0.87 1.48 1.73
N ILE A 92 1.95 1.10 1.08
CA ILE A 92 1.91 0.33 -0.15
C ILE A 92 3.12 -0.60 -0.23
N ALA A 93 2.87 -1.82 -0.69
CA ALA A 93 3.91 -2.78 -1.05
C ALA A 93 3.53 -3.43 -2.37
N ILE A 94 4.44 -3.41 -3.33
CA ILE A 94 4.29 -4.05 -4.64
C ILE A 94 5.20 -5.27 -4.66
N THR A 95 4.66 -6.46 -4.97
CA THR A 95 5.46 -7.68 -5.09
C THR A 95 6.54 -7.52 -6.18
N GLY A 96 7.71 -8.13 -5.95
CA GLY A 96 8.91 -7.86 -6.76
C GLY A 96 8.70 -7.97 -8.27
N SER A 97 7.97 -8.99 -8.72
CA SER A 97 7.71 -9.23 -10.15
C SER A 97 6.79 -8.20 -10.80
N MET A 98 6.08 -7.40 -9.99
CA MET A 98 5.13 -6.38 -10.48
C MET A 98 5.65 -4.95 -10.33
N GLN A 99 6.88 -4.79 -9.88
CA GLN A 99 7.51 -3.48 -9.75
C GLN A 99 7.94 -2.94 -11.11
N ASP A 100 8.06 -1.61 -11.22
CA ASP A 100 8.53 -0.90 -12.41
C ASP A 100 7.64 -1.09 -13.66
N LEU A 101 6.35 -1.40 -13.45
CA LEU A 101 5.35 -1.56 -14.50
C LEU A 101 4.26 -0.47 -14.45
N GLY A 102 4.43 0.55 -13.60
CA GLY A 102 3.49 1.65 -13.45
C GLY A 102 2.33 1.38 -12.50
N PHE A 103 2.26 0.21 -11.88
CA PHE A 103 1.17 -0.12 -10.96
C PHE A 103 1.16 0.74 -9.71
N GLY A 104 2.33 1.10 -9.18
CA GLY A 104 2.41 1.94 -7.98
C GLY A 104 1.75 3.30 -8.19
N THR A 105 2.08 3.98 -9.29
CA THR A 105 1.49 5.28 -9.63
C THR A 105 -0.03 5.17 -9.82
N GLU A 106 -0.47 4.18 -10.56
CA GLU A 106 -1.90 3.95 -10.81
C GLU A 106 -2.65 3.65 -9.51
N ALA A 107 -2.09 2.79 -8.66
CA ALA A 107 -2.69 2.38 -7.40
C ALA A 107 -2.84 3.56 -6.44
N ILE A 108 -1.78 4.33 -6.26
CA ILE A 108 -1.78 5.48 -5.34
C ILE A 108 -2.75 6.55 -5.83
N THR A 109 -2.71 6.89 -7.10
CA THR A 109 -3.62 7.88 -7.69
C THR A 109 -5.09 7.47 -7.46
N THR A 110 -5.40 6.20 -7.68
CA THR A 110 -6.76 5.67 -7.52
C THR A 110 -7.19 5.67 -6.06
N LEU A 111 -6.30 5.25 -5.14
CA LEU A 111 -6.61 5.25 -3.71
C LEU A 111 -6.80 6.67 -3.18
N LEU A 112 -5.99 7.64 -3.62
CA LEU A 112 -6.15 9.04 -3.22
C LEU A 112 -7.51 9.57 -3.65
N GLU A 113 -7.92 9.31 -4.89
CA GLU A 113 -9.24 9.72 -5.37
C GLU A 113 -10.35 9.08 -4.53
N TYR A 114 -10.28 7.78 -4.30
CA TYR A 114 -11.24 7.05 -3.47
C TYR A 114 -11.26 7.59 -2.03
N GLY A 115 -10.09 7.80 -1.44
CA GLY A 115 -9.95 8.30 -0.08
C GLY A 115 -10.50 9.70 0.10
N PHE A 116 -10.20 10.61 -0.81
CA PHE A 116 -10.66 11.99 -0.74
C PHE A 116 -12.14 12.13 -1.10
N THR A 117 -12.62 11.45 -2.15
CA THR A 117 -13.99 11.68 -2.66
C THR A 117 -15.03 10.75 -2.03
N LYS A 118 -14.69 9.49 -1.74
CA LYS A 118 -15.65 8.52 -1.20
C LYS A 118 -15.54 8.37 0.32
N LEU A 119 -14.33 8.41 0.87
CA LEU A 119 -14.12 8.23 2.31
C LEU A 119 -14.05 9.56 3.07
N GLY A 120 -13.91 10.68 2.37
CA GLY A 120 -13.94 12.01 2.98
C GLY A 120 -12.68 12.44 3.71
N PHE A 121 -11.54 11.79 3.45
CA PHE A 121 -10.27 12.24 4.00
C PHE A 121 -9.90 13.61 3.44
N THR A 122 -9.26 14.44 4.27
CA THR A 122 -8.78 15.77 3.87
C THR A 122 -7.27 15.79 3.70
N ARG A 123 -6.56 14.87 4.37
CA ARG A 123 -5.10 14.76 4.29
C ARG A 123 -4.69 13.30 4.33
N ILE A 124 -3.80 12.90 3.42
CA ILE A 124 -3.16 11.59 3.43
C ILE A 124 -1.66 11.82 3.50
N TYR A 125 -1.00 11.16 4.44
CA TYR A 125 0.44 11.30 4.66
C TYR A 125 1.10 9.93 4.59
N LEU A 126 2.44 9.91 4.50
CA LEU A 126 3.20 8.66 4.45
C LEU A 126 4.59 8.86 5.02
N ARG A 127 5.21 7.74 5.36
CA ARG A 127 6.63 7.65 5.73
C ARG A 127 7.31 6.70 4.76
N THR A 128 8.52 7.02 4.36
CA THR A 128 9.31 6.15 3.51
C THR A 128 10.79 6.25 3.86
N HIS A 129 11.55 5.23 3.49
CA HIS A 129 12.99 5.20 3.73
C HIS A 129 13.68 6.16 2.74
N PRO A 130 14.67 6.98 3.20
CA PRO A 130 15.35 7.92 2.32
C PRO A 130 16.05 7.27 1.12
N GLN A 131 16.44 6.00 1.26
CA GLN A 131 17.11 5.25 0.20
C GLN A 131 16.13 4.60 -0.78
N ASN A 132 14.83 4.67 -0.52
CA ASN A 132 13.81 4.15 -1.43
C ASN A 132 13.48 5.20 -2.50
N ALA A 133 14.47 5.53 -3.33
CA ALA A 133 14.37 6.59 -4.34
C ALA A 133 13.24 6.34 -5.34
N ARG A 134 13.00 5.06 -5.69
CA ARG A 134 11.92 4.69 -6.60
C ARG A 134 10.55 5.04 -6.00
N ALA A 135 10.32 4.70 -4.74
CA ALA A 135 9.05 5.02 -4.07
C ALA A 135 8.86 6.53 -3.93
N ILE A 136 9.90 7.25 -3.50
CA ILE A 136 9.84 8.72 -3.37
C ILE A 136 9.46 9.36 -4.70
N HIS A 137 10.06 8.90 -5.80
CA HIS A 137 9.75 9.41 -7.13
C HIS A 137 8.26 9.18 -7.48
N VAL A 138 7.74 7.99 -7.21
CA VAL A 138 6.33 7.67 -7.44
C VAL A 138 5.42 8.56 -6.59
N TYR A 139 5.74 8.76 -5.32
CA TYR A 139 4.95 9.62 -4.43
C TYR A 139 4.92 11.06 -4.93
N GLN A 140 6.06 11.59 -5.37
CA GLN A 140 6.14 12.94 -5.95
C GLN A 140 5.26 13.04 -7.22
N LYS A 141 5.31 12.04 -8.08
CA LYS A 141 4.44 12.00 -9.28
C LYS A 141 2.96 11.99 -8.92
N CYS A 142 2.59 11.40 -7.79
CA CYS A 142 1.21 11.37 -7.32
C CYS A 142 0.80 12.64 -6.55
N GLY A 143 1.69 13.62 -6.43
CA GLY A 143 1.40 14.91 -5.84
C GLY A 143 1.75 15.05 -4.35
N PHE A 144 2.43 14.07 -3.76
CA PHE A 144 2.93 14.20 -2.39
C PHE A 144 4.11 15.16 -2.33
N THR A 145 4.18 15.92 -1.25
CA THR A 145 5.31 16.81 -0.95
C THR A 145 5.93 16.43 0.39
N GLU A 146 7.25 16.55 0.47
CA GLU A 146 7.97 16.30 1.72
C GLU A 146 7.67 17.44 2.71
N TYR A 147 7.32 17.07 3.95
CA TYR A 147 7.09 18.07 5.00
C TYR A 147 8.02 17.88 6.20
N ASN A 148 8.72 16.76 6.29
CA ASN A 148 9.72 16.52 7.34
C ASN A 148 10.68 15.43 6.89
N ARG A 149 11.88 15.40 7.50
CA ARG A 149 12.88 14.38 7.22
C ARG A 149 13.77 14.18 8.44
N THR A 150 14.07 12.93 8.74
CA THR A 150 15.09 12.53 9.70
C THR A 150 16.19 11.75 8.97
N SER A 151 17.20 11.26 9.69
CA SER A 151 18.28 10.48 9.08
C SER A 151 17.79 9.16 8.47
N ASP A 152 16.66 8.62 8.93
CA ASP A 152 16.15 7.31 8.52
C ASP A 152 14.74 7.35 7.93
N THR A 153 14.06 8.49 7.92
CA THR A 153 12.67 8.61 7.45
C THR A 153 12.42 9.90 6.69
N VAL A 154 11.71 9.79 5.56
CA VAL A 154 11.15 10.91 4.80
C VAL A 154 9.65 10.91 5.04
N PHE A 155 9.10 12.07 5.43
CA PHE A 155 7.66 12.26 5.68
C PHE A 155 7.06 13.10 4.55
N MET A 156 6.01 12.58 3.93
CA MET A 156 5.34 13.25 2.81
C MET A 156 3.84 13.34 3.06
N GLU A 157 3.20 14.32 2.42
CA GLU A 157 1.76 14.54 2.59
C GLU A 157 1.10 15.04 1.31
N LYS A 158 -0.21 14.81 1.22
CA LYS A 158 -1.06 15.38 0.18
C LYS A 158 -2.41 15.74 0.79
N TYR A 159 -2.90 16.93 0.47
CA TYR A 159 -4.22 17.40 0.88
C TYR A 159 -5.24 17.20 -0.24
N ALA A 160 -6.50 17.02 0.13
CA ALA A 160 -7.61 17.04 -0.81
C ALA A 160 -7.73 18.43 -1.45
N ASN A 161 -8.14 18.46 -2.68
CA ASN A 161 -8.37 19.71 -3.42
C ASN A 161 -9.65 20.41 -2.97
#